data_8e4cb243526a0d39f166c3ef8e470302
#
_entry.id   8e4cb243526a0d39f166c3ef8e470302
#
_cell.length_a   1.000
_cell.length_b   1.000
_cell.length_c   1.000
_cell.angle_alpha   90.00
_cell.angle_beta   90.00
_cell.angle_gamma   90.00
#
_symmetry.space_group_name_H-M   'P 1'
#
loop_
_entity.id
_entity.type
_entity.pdbx_description
1 polymer ?
#
loop_
_entity_poly.entity_id
_entity_poly.type
_entity_poly.pdbx_seq_one_letter_code
_entity_poly.pdbx_strand_id
1 'polypeptide(L)'
;MDGALTVPVLKELLLRGMPSRGRGQPLRGRGLVTEDASEDAEDVSRRRECRELEAIDLTGCVSVVFVNALTDFVNTHIHPLLSESDSSEGEDNSGHRRSRSARLRLSEEPPAFPGLQRLSVRGAKSIPPRILSSFVTAFPSLTHLDLSSTRASPDLLDGLAGSSGVRLQSLSLARCVRLTGSSIRNFLVSAPAASRITELNLYGDTIFPNPMSAEDLHDVFTKAPCFTSGKLVYLDLSSAPLNQGMLDAMPIQARLRSLGLSFIPALPLKVVQEFIRDKAAQVEVLTLLGTSPELVRVQPRQASLALHSHVIRPLCTPPLNFGTACDVSAQVPTRLRVIELTTTLLSALGASAGSWRIVRSKGGRGWYVDTASGWISGPDGASLRRDLERGHPWRRALEILAEANGNVSSGIGWHARKMEVCQTSAAGPVQLFSF
;
A
#
# COMPACT_ATOMS: atom_id res chain seq x y z
N MET A 1 9.60 -13.69 -16.17
CA MET A 1 9.91 -14.60 -15.05
C MET A 1 8.69 -15.34 -14.48
N ASP A 2 7.47 -14.82 -14.58
CA ASP A 2 6.26 -15.47 -14.02
C ASP A 2 5.89 -16.83 -14.63
N GLY A 3 6.34 -17.14 -15.84
CA GLY A 3 6.18 -18.48 -16.44
C GLY A 3 6.94 -19.62 -15.72
N ALA A 4 7.84 -19.31 -14.80
CA ALA A 4 8.55 -20.29 -13.98
C ALA A 4 7.77 -20.67 -12.70
N LEU A 5 6.74 -19.91 -12.32
CA LEU A 5 5.91 -20.18 -11.13
C LEU A 5 4.87 -21.26 -11.45
N THR A 6 5.31 -22.50 -11.45
CA THR A 6 4.47 -23.69 -11.68
C THR A 6 3.94 -24.25 -10.37
N VAL A 7 2.99 -25.21 -10.44
CA VAL A 7 2.43 -25.87 -9.26
C VAL A 7 3.50 -26.48 -8.34
N PRO A 8 4.51 -27.19 -8.84
CA PRO A 8 5.60 -27.69 -8.00
C PRO A 8 6.34 -26.61 -7.25
N VAL A 9 6.63 -25.47 -7.91
CA VAL A 9 7.32 -24.33 -7.30
C VAL A 9 6.48 -23.68 -6.21
N LEU A 10 5.17 -23.48 -6.44
CA LEU A 10 4.25 -22.97 -5.41
C LEU A 10 4.14 -23.91 -4.23
N LYS A 11 4.09 -25.24 -4.45
CA LYS A 11 4.12 -26.24 -3.40
C LYS A 11 5.42 -26.17 -2.60
N GLU A 12 6.53 -26.05 -3.28
CA GLU A 12 7.84 -25.91 -2.68
C GLU A 12 7.91 -24.69 -1.76
N LEU A 13 7.48 -23.54 -2.24
CA LEU A 13 7.52 -22.27 -1.52
C LEU A 13 6.55 -22.25 -0.32
N LEU A 14 5.34 -22.77 -0.50
CA LEU A 14 4.27 -22.57 0.46
C LEU A 14 4.05 -23.77 1.39
N LEU A 15 4.23 -25.02 0.92
CA LEU A 15 3.90 -26.22 1.71
C LEU A 15 5.10 -26.83 2.43
N ARG A 16 6.33 -26.58 2.02
CA ARG A 16 7.51 -27.15 2.70
C ARG A 16 7.67 -26.71 4.15
N GLY A 17 7.19 -25.54 4.50
CA GLY A 17 7.20 -25.03 5.88
C GLY A 17 6.15 -25.65 6.79
N MET A 18 5.18 -26.39 6.26
CA MET A 18 4.12 -27.00 7.08
C MET A 18 4.60 -28.29 7.77
N PRO A 19 4.28 -28.48 9.07
CA PRO A 19 4.48 -29.78 9.69
C PRO A 19 3.63 -30.80 8.93
N SER A 20 4.27 -31.88 8.46
CA SER A 20 3.55 -33.00 7.87
C SER A 20 2.54 -33.52 8.93
N ARG A 21 1.27 -33.15 8.79
CA ARG A 21 0.22 -33.70 9.63
C ARG A 21 0.18 -35.21 9.40
N GLY A 22 0.69 -35.93 10.39
CA GLY A 22 0.49 -37.32 10.68
C GLY A 22 0.16 -38.28 9.53
N ARG A 23 1.13 -38.72 8.78
CA ARG A 23 1.11 -40.10 8.32
C ARG A 23 1.29 -40.97 9.56
N GLY A 24 0.29 -41.78 9.83
CA GLY A 24 0.19 -42.62 11.01
C GLY A 24 1.49 -43.30 11.38
N GLN A 25 1.68 -43.51 12.67
CA GLN A 25 2.79 -44.23 13.24
C GLN A 25 3.23 -45.40 12.35
N PRO A 26 4.50 -45.50 11.99
CA PRO A 26 4.98 -46.70 11.32
C PRO A 26 4.85 -47.86 12.33
N LEU A 27 4.04 -48.84 11.97
CA LEU A 27 4.05 -50.14 12.59
C LEU A 27 5.53 -50.64 12.61
N ARG A 28 6.03 -50.95 13.79
CA ARG A 28 7.29 -51.59 14.01
C ARG A 28 7.41 -52.83 13.11
N GLY A 29 8.13 -52.71 12.02
CA GLY A 29 8.54 -53.81 11.14
C GLY A 29 10.07 -53.73 10.98
N ARG A 30 10.74 -54.77 11.46
CA ARG A 30 12.17 -55.02 11.32
C ARG A 30 12.55 -55.01 9.84
N GLY A 31 13.64 -54.32 9.50
CA GLY A 31 14.49 -54.71 8.40
C GLY A 31 14.69 -53.68 7.30
N LEU A 32 15.93 -53.46 7.02
CA LEU A 32 16.65 -52.80 5.93
C LEU A 32 16.91 -51.30 6.09
N VAL A 33 18.14 -51.03 6.41
CA VAL A 33 18.85 -49.78 6.28
C VAL A 33 18.98 -49.49 4.78
N THR A 34 18.28 -48.49 4.26
CA THR A 34 18.50 -47.95 2.92
C THR A 34 18.99 -46.53 3.02
N GLU A 35 19.84 -46.15 2.09
CA GLU A 35 20.68 -44.97 1.97
C GLU A 35 19.91 -43.60 1.85
N ASP A 36 18.67 -43.50 2.31
CA ASP A 36 17.82 -42.30 2.21
C ASP A 36 18.02 -41.25 3.33
N ALA A 37 19.00 -41.46 4.21
CA ALA A 37 19.20 -40.55 5.37
C ALA A 37 19.80 -39.19 5.01
N SER A 38 20.34 -39.00 3.81
CA SER A 38 20.89 -37.71 3.37
C SER A 38 19.84 -36.77 2.77
N GLU A 39 18.80 -37.31 2.11
CA GLU A 39 17.72 -36.54 1.57
C GLU A 39 16.85 -35.92 2.69
N ASP A 40 16.65 -36.64 3.78
CA ASP A 40 15.86 -36.14 4.91
C ASP A 40 16.51 -34.94 5.62
N ALA A 41 17.83 -34.86 5.67
CA ALA A 41 18.56 -33.78 6.33
C ALA A 41 18.51 -32.46 5.50
N GLU A 42 18.68 -32.55 4.18
CA GLU A 42 18.51 -31.42 3.28
C GLU A 42 17.05 -30.93 3.24
N ASP A 43 16.09 -31.85 3.23
CA ASP A 43 14.67 -31.52 3.27
C ASP A 43 14.27 -30.88 4.60
N VAL A 44 14.85 -31.30 5.73
CA VAL A 44 14.64 -30.66 7.04
C VAL A 44 15.26 -29.27 7.07
N SER A 45 16.44 -29.06 6.46
CA SER A 45 17.06 -27.72 6.37
C SER A 45 16.26 -26.80 5.49
N ARG A 46 15.84 -27.23 4.30
CA ARG A 46 14.99 -26.46 3.39
C ARG A 46 13.60 -26.18 3.98
N ARG A 47 13.03 -27.11 4.76
CA ARG A 47 11.78 -26.87 5.52
C ARG A 47 11.94 -25.81 6.59
N ARG A 48 13.13 -25.66 7.20
CA ARG A 48 13.42 -24.56 8.14
C ARG A 48 13.45 -23.22 7.43
N GLU A 49 14.10 -23.12 6.27
CA GLU A 49 14.17 -21.90 5.47
C GLU A 49 12.78 -21.42 5.02
N CYS A 50 11.87 -22.34 4.66
CA CYS A 50 10.51 -21.98 4.28
C CYS A 50 9.59 -21.61 5.47
N ARG A 51 9.92 -22.00 6.70
CA ARG A 51 9.20 -21.55 7.91
C ARG A 51 9.42 -20.07 8.21
N GLU A 52 10.52 -19.51 7.74
CA GLU A 52 10.92 -18.12 7.92
C GLU A 52 10.45 -17.22 6.76
N LEU A 53 9.63 -17.75 5.84
CA LEU A 53 9.09 -16.98 4.74
C LEU A 53 8.10 -15.94 5.26
N GLU A 54 8.55 -14.70 5.41
CA GLU A 54 7.76 -13.58 5.91
C GLU A 54 7.08 -12.77 4.82
N ALA A 55 7.60 -12.82 3.59
CA ALA A 55 7.13 -11.98 2.49
C ALA A 55 7.08 -12.72 1.15
N ILE A 56 6.00 -12.49 0.39
CA ILE A 56 5.84 -12.95 -0.99
C ILE A 56 5.48 -11.77 -1.88
N ASP A 57 6.23 -11.58 -2.96
CA ASP A 57 5.93 -10.60 -4.00
C ASP A 57 5.60 -11.30 -5.33
N LEU A 58 4.33 -11.23 -5.69
CA LEU A 58 3.77 -11.71 -6.97
C LEU A 58 3.38 -10.54 -7.88
N THR A 59 4.01 -9.39 -7.70
CA THR A 59 3.72 -8.19 -8.48
C THR A 59 3.91 -8.45 -9.98
N GLY A 60 2.86 -8.19 -10.76
CA GLY A 60 2.89 -8.31 -12.21
C GLY A 60 2.85 -9.76 -12.74
N CYS A 61 2.62 -10.75 -11.91
CA CYS A 61 2.44 -12.13 -12.32
C CYS A 61 1.09 -12.31 -13.03
N VAL A 62 1.11 -12.28 -14.36
CA VAL A 62 -0.10 -12.32 -15.21
C VAL A 62 -0.11 -13.47 -16.21
N SER A 63 0.94 -14.30 -16.27
CA SER A 63 1.02 -15.41 -17.23
C SER A 63 -0.07 -16.45 -16.97
N VAL A 64 -0.57 -17.06 -18.03
CA VAL A 64 -1.56 -18.14 -17.94
C VAL A 64 -1.01 -19.32 -17.13
N VAL A 65 0.29 -19.62 -17.25
CA VAL A 65 0.96 -20.68 -16.49
C VAL A 65 0.86 -20.42 -14.99
N PHE A 66 1.18 -19.21 -14.55
CA PHE A 66 1.09 -18.82 -13.15
C PHE A 66 -0.36 -18.88 -12.64
N VAL A 67 -1.31 -18.31 -13.39
CA VAL A 67 -2.73 -18.27 -12.99
C VAL A 67 -3.30 -19.68 -12.84
N ASN A 68 -2.99 -20.57 -13.78
CA ASN A 68 -3.40 -21.98 -13.69
C ASN A 68 -2.75 -22.67 -12.49
N ALA A 69 -1.44 -22.47 -12.31
CA ALA A 69 -0.71 -23.05 -11.18
C ALA A 69 -1.26 -22.59 -9.84
N LEU A 70 -1.59 -21.29 -9.70
CA LEU A 70 -2.19 -20.74 -8.49
C LEU A 70 -3.61 -21.30 -8.27
N THR A 71 -4.39 -21.40 -9.34
CA THR A 71 -5.74 -21.98 -9.31
C THR A 71 -5.72 -23.42 -8.85
N ASP A 72 -4.85 -24.24 -9.44
CA ASP A 72 -4.68 -25.64 -9.07
C ASP A 72 -4.19 -25.77 -7.62
N PHE A 73 -3.26 -24.92 -7.21
CA PHE A 73 -2.75 -24.90 -5.84
C PHE A 73 -3.86 -24.58 -4.83
N VAL A 74 -4.65 -23.52 -5.07
CA VAL A 74 -5.75 -23.10 -4.20
C VAL A 74 -6.82 -24.20 -4.12
N ASN A 75 -7.25 -24.75 -5.24
CA ASN A 75 -8.28 -25.78 -5.30
C ASN A 75 -7.83 -27.10 -4.64
N THR A 76 -6.53 -27.44 -4.76
CA THR A 76 -6.02 -28.69 -4.23
C THR A 76 -5.68 -28.62 -2.74
N HIS A 77 -5.12 -27.47 -2.28
CA HIS A 77 -4.51 -27.38 -0.96
C HIS A 77 -5.20 -26.42 0.00
N ILE A 78 -5.88 -25.38 -0.48
CA ILE A 78 -6.55 -24.40 0.37
C ILE A 78 -8.04 -24.70 0.50
N HIS A 79 -8.73 -24.99 -0.62
CA HIS A 79 -10.15 -25.30 -0.63
C HIS A 79 -10.46 -26.58 -1.42
N PRO A 80 -10.14 -27.75 -0.91
CA PRO A 80 -10.36 -29.01 -1.64
C PRO A 80 -11.84 -29.37 -1.84
N LEU A 81 -12.80 -28.60 -1.28
CA LEU A 81 -14.22 -28.95 -1.26
C LEU A 81 -15.09 -28.19 -2.29
N LEU A 82 -14.54 -27.30 -3.11
CA LEU A 82 -15.34 -26.50 -4.05
C LEU A 82 -15.50 -27.13 -5.46
N SER A 83 -14.94 -28.31 -5.72
CA SER A 83 -14.90 -28.91 -7.04
C SER A 83 -16.05 -29.87 -7.38
N GLU A 84 -17.00 -30.13 -6.48
CA GLU A 84 -18.04 -31.17 -6.70
C GLU A 84 -19.48 -30.64 -6.89
N SER A 85 -19.74 -29.32 -6.99
CA SER A 85 -21.12 -28.82 -7.06
C SER A 85 -21.60 -28.31 -8.44
N ASP A 86 -20.85 -28.45 -9.50
CA ASP A 86 -21.26 -27.96 -10.83
C ASP A 86 -21.06 -28.98 -11.97
N SER A 87 -21.52 -30.23 -11.79
CA SER A 87 -21.71 -31.09 -12.95
C SER A 87 -22.86 -32.06 -12.73
N SER A 88 -23.95 -31.74 -13.45
CA SER A 88 -24.99 -32.64 -13.98
C SER A 88 -25.88 -33.38 -13.01
N GLU A 89 -27.11 -32.93 -13.01
CA GLU A 89 -28.28 -33.81 -12.92
C GLU A 89 -28.10 -34.97 -13.92
N GLY A 90 -27.81 -36.12 -13.37
CA GLY A 90 -27.78 -37.39 -14.06
C GLY A 90 -28.14 -38.47 -13.06
N GLU A 91 -29.44 -38.80 -13.03
CA GLU A 91 -29.94 -39.97 -12.33
C GLU A 91 -29.16 -41.19 -12.78
N ASP A 92 -28.45 -41.86 -11.86
CA ASP A 92 -28.43 -43.31 -11.90
C ASP A 92 -28.04 -43.92 -10.54
N ASN A 93 -28.87 -44.86 -10.19
CA ASN A 93 -29.04 -45.65 -9.03
C ASN A 93 -27.93 -46.72 -8.89
N SER A 94 -26.94 -46.53 -8.01
CA SER A 94 -26.26 -47.71 -7.44
C SER A 94 -25.56 -47.38 -6.12
N GLY A 95 -26.00 -48.05 -5.08
CA GLY A 95 -25.80 -47.72 -3.68
C GLY A 95 -24.43 -47.98 -3.06
N HIS A 96 -24.24 -47.32 -1.96
CA HIS A 96 -23.67 -47.81 -0.70
C HIS A 96 -22.16 -48.01 -0.55
N ARG A 97 -21.26 -47.26 -1.15
CA ARG A 97 -19.85 -47.30 -0.66
C ARG A 97 -19.04 -45.99 -0.63
N ARG A 98 -19.56 -44.86 -1.11
CA ARG A 98 -18.81 -43.59 -1.19
C ARG A 98 -18.94 -42.63 0.01
N SER A 99 -19.82 -42.92 0.97
CA SER A 99 -20.17 -41.96 2.04
C SER A 99 -19.18 -41.87 3.20
N ARG A 100 -18.25 -42.82 3.38
CA ARG A 100 -17.30 -42.78 4.51
C ARG A 100 -16.05 -41.95 4.24
N SER A 101 -15.60 -41.89 2.99
CA SER A 101 -14.36 -41.15 2.63
C SER A 101 -14.58 -39.64 2.59
N ALA A 102 -15.79 -39.19 2.20
CA ALA A 102 -16.12 -37.75 2.17
C ALA A 102 -16.33 -37.15 3.57
N ARG A 103 -16.91 -37.93 4.51
CA ARG A 103 -17.11 -37.47 5.91
C ARG A 103 -15.80 -37.28 6.70
N LEU A 104 -14.74 -38.01 6.36
CA LEU A 104 -13.45 -37.91 7.05
C LEU A 104 -12.62 -36.66 6.58
N ARG A 105 -12.98 -36.05 5.44
CA ARG A 105 -12.32 -34.83 4.95
C ARG A 105 -12.96 -33.52 5.46
N LEU A 106 -14.16 -33.59 6.03
CA LEU A 106 -14.91 -32.42 6.53
C LEU A 106 -14.40 -31.86 7.87
N SER A 107 -13.41 -32.50 8.51
CA SER A 107 -12.84 -32.05 9.79
C SER A 107 -11.43 -31.46 9.69
N GLU A 108 -10.84 -31.40 8.50
CA GLU A 108 -9.52 -30.77 8.33
C GLU A 108 -9.70 -29.28 8.09
N GLU A 109 -9.28 -28.48 9.06
CA GLU A 109 -9.15 -27.03 8.88
C GLU A 109 -8.25 -26.74 7.67
N PRO A 110 -8.60 -25.75 6.82
CA PRO A 110 -7.76 -25.38 5.69
C PRO A 110 -6.35 -25.02 6.16
N PRO A 111 -5.32 -25.33 5.38
CA PRO A 111 -3.95 -25.01 5.75
C PRO A 111 -3.81 -23.50 5.92
N ALA A 112 -3.28 -23.08 7.05
CA ALA A 112 -2.94 -21.69 7.31
C ALA A 112 -1.42 -21.52 7.29
N PHE A 113 -0.95 -20.39 6.77
CA PHE A 113 0.46 -20.05 6.64
C PHE A 113 0.82 -18.94 7.64
N PRO A 114 1.06 -19.26 8.92
CA PRO A 114 1.18 -18.26 9.98
C PRO A 114 2.46 -17.42 9.92
N GLY A 115 3.47 -17.87 9.19
CA GLY A 115 4.74 -17.13 9.04
C GLY A 115 4.63 -15.92 8.12
N LEU A 116 3.74 -15.94 7.13
CA LEU A 116 3.66 -14.91 6.11
C LEU A 116 2.98 -13.64 6.63
N GLN A 117 3.72 -12.54 6.64
CA GLN A 117 3.28 -11.23 7.11
C GLN A 117 3.06 -10.23 5.99
N ARG A 118 3.73 -10.39 4.84
CA ARG A 118 3.69 -9.45 3.72
C ARG A 118 3.34 -10.16 2.42
N LEU A 119 2.32 -9.65 1.75
CA LEU A 119 1.88 -10.19 0.46
C LEU A 119 1.61 -9.06 -0.53
N SER A 120 2.29 -9.11 -1.67
CA SER A 120 1.97 -8.29 -2.84
C SER A 120 1.50 -9.18 -3.99
N VAL A 121 0.28 -8.92 -4.47
CA VAL A 121 -0.29 -9.49 -5.70
C VAL A 121 -0.61 -8.39 -6.71
N ARG A 122 0.05 -7.28 -6.59
CA ARG A 122 -0.17 -6.08 -7.38
C ARG A 122 -0.10 -6.36 -8.88
N GLY A 123 -1.09 -5.86 -9.62
CA GLY A 123 -1.13 -5.98 -11.07
C GLY A 123 -1.48 -7.38 -11.59
N ALA A 124 -1.73 -8.34 -10.72
CA ALA A 124 -2.13 -9.70 -11.09
C ALA A 124 -3.62 -9.74 -11.55
N LYS A 125 -3.91 -9.04 -12.62
CA LYS A 125 -5.28 -8.84 -13.15
C LYS A 125 -5.94 -10.12 -13.66
N SER A 126 -5.15 -11.13 -13.97
CA SER A 126 -5.64 -12.39 -14.55
C SER A 126 -6.16 -13.38 -13.52
N ILE A 127 -5.84 -13.19 -12.24
CA ILE A 127 -6.28 -14.08 -11.16
C ILE A 127 -7.79 -13.92 -10.96
N PRO A 128 -8.58 -15.02 -11.00
CA PRO A 128 -10.01 -14.96 -10.70
C PRO A 128 -10.28 -14.49 -9.26
N PRO A 129 -11.35 -13.71 -9.01
CA PRO A 129 -11.64 -13.15 -7.68
C PRO A 129 -11.75 -14.21 -6.58
N ARG A 130 -12.41 -15.33 -6.85
CA ARG A 130 -12.55 -16.45 -5.87
C ARG A 130 -11.19 -17.02 -5.48
N ILE A 131 -10.32 -17.26 -6.45
CA ILE A 131 -8.96 -17.77 -6.21
C ILE A 131 -8.13 -16.76 -5.42
N LEU A 132 -8.22 -15.47 -5.79
CA LEU A 132 -7.53 -14.40 -5.07
C LEU A 132 -8.01 -14.31 -3.61
N SER A 133 -9.31 -14.37 -3.38
CA SER A 133 -9.89 -14.33 -2.03
C SER A 133 -9.41 -15.51 -1.20
N SER A 134 -9.55 -16.74 -1.70
CA SER A 134 -9.11 -17.94 -1.01
C SER A 134 -7.61 -17.94 -0.71
N PHE A 135 -6.80 -17.47 -1.66
CA PHE A 135 -5.35 -17.38 -1.49
C PHE A 135 -4.97 -16.37 -0.40
N VAL A 136 -5.52 -15.17 -0.43
CA VAL A 136 -5.19 -14.11 0.54
C VAL A 136 -5.65 -14.48 1.96
N THR A 137 -6.83 -15.08 2.10
CA THR A 137 -7.38 -15.46 3.41
C THR A 137 -6.67 -16.65 4.05
N ALA A 138 -5.85 -17.39 3.29
CA ALA A 138 -5.00 -18.45 3.85
C ALA A 138 -3.84 -17.92 4.72
N PHE A 139 -3.61 -16.62 4.77
CA PHE A 139 -2.50 -16.00 5.52
C PHE A 139 -3.02 -15.24 6.75
N PRO A 140 -3.16 -15.88 7.90
CA PRO A 140 -3.78 -15.27 9.09
C PRO A 140 -2.92 -14.22 9.80
N SER A 141 -1.63 -14.12 9.48
CA SER A 141 -0.68 -13.21 10.13
C SER A 141 -0.34 -11.98 9.27
N LEU A 142 -1.13 -11.69 8.21
CA LEU A 142 -0.86 -10.56 7.34
C LEU A 142 -0.87 -9.23 8.09
N THR A 143 0.20 -8.48 7.87
CA THR A 143 0.38 -7.09 8.31
C THR A 143 0.46 -6.12 7.13
N HIS A 144 0.91 -6.58 5.96
CA HIS A 144 1.07 -5.76 4.76
C HIS A 144 0.44 -6.48 3.57
N LEU A 145 -0.50 -5.80 2.90
CA LEU A 145 -1.24 -6.37 1.78
C LEU A 145 -1.35 -5.37 0.63
N ASP A 146 -0.81 -5.73 -0.53
CA ASP A 146 -0.98 -4.97 -1.77
C ASP A 146 -1.85 -5.71 -2.77
N LEU A 147 -3.06 -5.21 -2.95
CA LEU A 147 -4.04 -5.68 -3.93
C LEU A 147 -4.17 -4.74 -5.13
N SER A 148 -3.28 -3.76 -5.29
CA SER A 148 -3.39 -2.73 -6.31
C SER A 148 -3.56 -3.31 -7.71
N SER A 149 -4.50 -2.76 -8.47
CA SER A 149 -4.77 -3.17 -9.85
C SER A 149 -5.08 -4.67 -10.01
N THR A 150 -5.74 -5.28 -9.04
CA THR A 150 -6.25 -6.66 -9.10
C THR A 150 -7.76 -6.69 -9.33
N ARG A 151 -8.31 -7.89 -9.37
CA ARG A 151 -9.76 -8.15 -9.39
C ARG A 151 -10.32 -8.48 -8.00
N ALA A 152 -9.73 -7.92 -6.94
CA ALA A 152 -10.27 -8.07 -5.59
C ALA A 152 -11.76 -7.73 -5.55
N SER A 153 -12.57 -8.59 -4.92
CA SER A 153 -14.02 -8.44 -4.74
C SER A 153 -14.36 -8.10 -3.29
N PRO A 154 -15.57 -7.62 -3.00
CA PRO A 154 -16.03 -7.39 -1.62
C PRO A 154 -15.84 -8.62 -0.73
N ASP A 155 -16.10 -9.82 -1.24
CA ASP A 155 -15.96 -11.09 -0.47
C ASP A 155 -14.56 -11.28 0.12
N LEU A 156 -13.52 -10.75 -0.56
CA LEU A 156 -12.15 -10.79 -0.03
C LEU A 156 -12.01 -9.91 1.22
N LEU A 157 -12.59 -8.72 1.21
CA LEU A 157 -12.57 -7.82 2.37
C LEU A 157 -13.39 -8.41 3.52
N ASP A 158 -14.53 -9.04 3.22
CA ASP A 158 -15.37 -9.73 4.20
C ASP A 158 -14.62 -10.93 4.82
N GLY A 159 -13.91 -11.70 4.00
CA GLY A 159 -13.06 -12.79 4.48
C GLY A 159 -11.93 -12.31 5.40
N LEU A 160 -11.28 -11.19 5.06
CA LEU A 160 -10.26 -10.57 5.92
C LEU A 160 -10.88 -10.01 7.22
N ALA A 161 -12.07 -9.44 7.15
CA ALA A 161 -12.79 -8.94 8.32
C ALA A 161 -13.14 -10.05 9.30
N GLY A 162 -13.51 -11.24 8.80
CA GLY A 162 -13.78 -12.43 9.59
C GLY A 162 -12.53 -13.11 10.17
N SER A 163 -11.32 -12.76 9.70
CA SER A 163 -10.09 -13.36 10.18
C SER A 163 -9.67 -12.77 11.53
N SER A 164 -9.59 -13.61 12.56
CA SER A 164 -9.20 -13.18 13.91
C SER A 164 -7.73 -12.80 14.05
N GLY A 165 -6.85 -13.32 13.18
CA GLY A 165 -5.39 -13.14 13.25
C GLY A 165 -4.87 -11.93 12.47
N VAL A 166 -5.52 -11.54 11.37
CA VAL A 166 -5.06 -10.47 10.49
C VAL A 166 -5.10 -9.11 11.19
N ARG A 167 -3.99 -8.38 11.13
CA ARG A 167 -3.85 -7.01 11.68
C ARG A 167 -3.02 -6.16 10.72
N LEU A 168 -3.68 -5.58 9.73
CA LEU A 168 -3.00 -4.82 8.69
C LEU A 168 -2.40 -3.53 9.25
N GLN A 169 -1.16 -3.26 8.89
CA GLN A 169 -0.45 -2.00 9.06
C GLN A 169 -0.38 -1.21 7.76
N SER A 170 -0.23 -1.92 6.63
CA SER A 170 -0.23 -1.36 5.30
C SER A 170 -1.23 -2.07 4.41
N LEU A 171 -2.12 -1.29 3.78
CA LEU A 171 -3.13 -1.77 2.86
C LEU A 171 -3.17 -0.91 1.60
N SER A 172 -3.04 -1.56 0.44
CA SER A 172 -3.23 -0.92 -0.85
C SER A 172 -4.36 -1.55 -1.65
N LEU A 173 -5.39 -0.76 -1.92
CA LEU A 173 -6.56 -1.09 -2.74
C LEU A 173 -6.61 -0.24 -4.02
N ALA A 174 -5.48 0.32 -4.43
CA ALA A 174 -5.42 1.23 -5.56
C ALA A 174 -5.91 0.57 -6.85
N ARG A 175 -6.85 1.23 -7.55
CA ARG A 175 -7.38 0.76 -8.85
C ARG A 175 -7.99 -0.66 -8.80
N CYS A 176 -8.57 -1.05 -7.69
CA CYS A 176 -9.31 -2.31 -7.54
C CYS A 176 -10.74 -2.13 -8.06
N VAL A 177 -10.94 -2.36 -9.35
CA VAL A 177 -12.17 -2.01 -10.09
C VAL A 177 -13.43 -2.78 -9.68
N ARG A 178 -13.32 -3.82 -8.89
CA ARG A 178 -14.46 -4.62 -8.42
C ARG A 178 -14.88 -4.31 -6.99
N LEU A 179 -14.06 -3.55 -6.27
CA LEU A 179 -14.44 -3.08 -4.94
C LEU A 179 -15.44 -1.93 -5.05
N THR A 180 -16.37 -1.91 -4.12
CA THR A 180 -17.35 -0.83 -3.97
C THR A 180 -16.96 0.10 -2.82
N GLY A 181 -17.39 1.35 -2.85
CA GLY A 181 -17.16 2.29 -1.76
C GLY A 181 -17.69 1.76 -0.43
N SER A 182 -18.88 1.18 -0.44
CA SER A 182 -19.50 0.58 0.75
C SER A 182 -18.70 -0.59 1.32
N SER A 183 -18.13 -1.47 0.48
CA SER A 183 -17.29 -2.57 0.96
C SER A 183 -15.99 -2.07 1.60
N ILE A 184 -15.35 -1.08 1.01
CA ILE A 184 -14.15 -0.43 1.58
C ILE A 184 -14.49 0.27 2.90
N ARG A 185 -15.58 1.06 2.93
CA ARG A 185 -16.05 1.71 4.15
C ARG A 185 -16.31 0.71 5.26
N ASN A 186 -17.10 -0.33 5.00
CA ASN A 186 -17.43 -1.36 5.99
C ASN A 186 -16.19 -2.04 6.55
N PHE A 187 -15.23 -2.37 5.68
CA PHE A 187 -13.97 -2.96 6.10
C PHE A 187 -13.16 -2.00 7.00
N LEU A 188 -12.95 -0.75 6.58
CA LEU A 188 -12.15 0.21 7.33
C LEU A 188 -12.77 0.61 8.66
N VAL A 189 -14.11 0.68 8.73
CA VAL A 189 -14.83 1.10 9.94
C VAL A 189 -15.01 -0.04 10.93
N SER A 190 -15.34 -1.24 10.45
CA SER A 190 -15.84 -2.31 11.31
C SER A 190 -14.87 -3.48 11.48
N ALA A 191 -13.93 -3.70 10.54
CA ALA A 191 -13.08 -4.87 10.59
C ALA A 191 -11.92 -4.72 11.60
N PRO A 192 -11.73 -5.67 12.53
CA PRO A 192 -10.57 -5.68 13.43
C PRO A 192 -9.24 -5.72 12.68
N ALA A 193 -9.22 -6.33 11.48
CA ALA A 193 -8.06 -6.37 10.59
C ALA A 193 -7.56 -4.97 10.18
N ALA A 194 -8.46 -3.97 10.08
CA ALA A 194 -8.13 -2.61 9.66
C ALA A 194 -7.72 -1.68 10.82
N SER A 195 -7.84 -2.12 12.08
CA SER A 195 -7.67 -1.26 13.26
C SER A 195 -6.26 -0.69 13.46
N ARG A 196 -5.23 -1.31 12.85
CA ARG A 196 -3.83 -0.93 12.99
C ARG A 196 -3.21 -0.31 11.73
N ILE A 197 -4.03 0.02 10.73
CA ILE A 197 -3.53 0.59 9.48
C ILE A 197 -2.86 1.93 9.75
N THR A 198 -1.61 2.05 9.33
CA THR A 198 -0.79 3.27 9.32
C THR A 198 -0.48 3.74 7.90
N GLU A 199 -0.61 2.86 6.93
CA GLU A 199 -0.41 3.15 5.51
C GLU A 199 -1.62 2.70 4.71
N LEU A 200 -2.35 3.65 4.12
CA LEU A 200 -3.56 3.39 3.35
C LEU A 200 -3.44 3.98 1.95
N ASN A 201 -3.57 3.13 0.95
CA ASN A 201 -3.55 3.52 -0.44
C ASN A 201 -4.90 3.21 -1.10
N LEU A 202 -5.69 4.25 -1.33
CA LEU A 202 -6.96 4.22 -2.06
C LEU A 202 -6.85 4.96 -3.41
N TYR A 203 -5.65 5.03 -3.98
CA TYR A 203 -5.39 5.75 -5.22
C TYR A 203 -6.31 5.30 -6.34
N GLY A 204 -6.95 6.27 -6.97
CA GLY A 204 -7.59 6.18 -8.26
C GLY A 204 -6.97 7.15 -9.27
N ASP A 205 -7.34 7.01 -10.53
CA ASP A 205 -6.99 7.94 -11.59
C ASP A 205 -8.22 8.29 -12.46
N THR A 206 -8.01 8.96 -13.58
CA THR A 206 -9.10 9.34 -14.48
C THR A 206 -9.77 8.16 -15.19
N ILE A 207 -9.07 7.01 -15.32
CA ILE A 207 -9.59 5.80 -15.97
C ILE A 207 -10.25 4.88 -14.94
N PHE A 208 -9.64 4.76 -13.78
CA PHE A 208 -10.09 3.95 -12.66
C PHE A 208 -10.24 4.84 -11.42
N PRO A 209 -11.34 5.60 -11.33
CA PRO A 209 -11.56 6.51 -10.21
C PRO A 209 -11.70 5.75 -8.89
N ASN A 210 -11.50 6.46 -7.80
CA ASN A 210 -11.76 5.94 -6.46
C ASN A 210 -13.26 5.60 -6.34
N PRO A 211 -13.62 4.38 -5.91
CA PRO A 211 -15.02 3.93 -5.89
C PRO A 211 -15.84 4.50 -4.73
N MET A 212 -15.22 5.22 -3.80
CA MET A 212 -15.91 5.73 -2.61
C MET A 212 -16.76 6.95 -2.93
N SER A 213 -17.98 6.99 -2.41
CA SER A 213 -18.84 8.17 -2.41
C SER A 213 -18.37 9.19 -1.38
N ALA A 214 -18.95 10.38 -1.45
CA ALA A 214 -18.74 11.42 -0.45
C ALA A 214 -19.18 10.98 0.96
N GLU A 215 -20.27 10.24 1.04
CA GLU A 215 -20.81 9.69 2.29
C GLU A 215 -19.93 8.60 2.86
N ASP A 216 -19.44 7.69 2.00
CA ASP A 216 -18.51 6.64 2.43
C ASP A 216 -17.23 7.24 3.02
N LEU A 217 -16.68 8.28 2.36
CA LEU A 217 -15.48 8.98 2.86
C LEU A 217 -15.73 9.68 4.18
N HIS A 218 -16.87 10.36 4.33
CA HIS A 218 -17.22 11.01 5.59
C HIS A 218 -17.31 10.00 6.74
N ASP A 219 -17.95 8.86 6.50
CA ASP A 219 -18.03 7.77 7.48
C ASP A 219 -16.66 7.22 7.83
N VAL A 220 -15.79 7.02 6.85
CA VAL A 220 -14.42 6.54 7.08
C VAL A 220 -13.61 7.55 7.89
N PHE A 221 -13.67 8.83 7.55
CA PHE A 221 -12.90 9.85 8.27
C PHE A 221 -13.33 10.00 9.73
N THR A 222 -14.64 9.86 10.00
CA THR A 222 -15.20 10.08 11.33
C THR A 222 -15.22 8.83 12.20
N LYS A 223 -15.27 7.63 11.61
CA LYS A 223 -15.51 6.39 12.34
C LYS A 223 -14.36 5.37 12.25
N ALA A 224 -13.57 5.37 11.17
CA ALA A 224 -12.54 4.34 11.00
C ALA A 224 -11.36 4.56 11.97
N PRO A 225 -10.92 3.48 12.68
CA PRO A 225 -9.85 3.57 13.69
C PRO A 225 -8.53 4.12 13.14
N CYS A 226 -8.19 3.84 11.88
CA CYS A 226 -6.96 4.35 11.26
C CYS A 226 -6.95 5.88 11.13
N PHE A 227 -8.11 6.51 10.92
CA PHE A 227 -8.24 7.97 10.88
C PHE A 227 -8.40 8.58 12.26
N THR A 228 -9.28 8.03 13.09
CA THR A 228 -9.58 8.59 14.41
C THR A 228 -8.40 8.50 15.38
N SER A 229 -7.48 7.54 15.19
CA SER A 229 -6.26 7.41 15.98
C SER A 229 -5.18 8.44 15.63
N GLY A 230 -5.25 9.12 14.48
CA GLY A 230 -4.22 10.04 14.00
C GLY A 230 -2.86 9.38 13.71
N LYS A 231 -2.82 8.06 13.50
CA LYS A 231 -1.58 7.28 13.34
C LYS A 231 -1.17 7.05 11.88
N LEU A 232 -1.96 7.52 10.92
CA LEU A 232 -1.60 7.39 9.52
C LEU A 232 -0.26 8.08 9.24
N VAL A 233 0.61 7.37 8.55
CA VAL A 233 1.91 7.84 8.05
C VAL A 233 1.86 8.08 6.55
N TYR A 234 1.13 7.24 5.85
CA TYR A 234 0.88 7.33 4.42
C TYR A 234 -0.62 7.29 4.13
N LEU A 235 -1.10 8.22 3.30
CA LEU A 235 -2.48 8.26 2.82
C LEU A 235 -2.52 8.71 1.37
N ASP A 236 -3.16 7.93 0.51
CA ASP A 236 -3.45 8.33 -0.87
C ASP A 236 -4.95 8.25 -1.13
N LEU A 237 -5.55 9.41 -1.37
CA LEU A 237 -6.97 9.61 -1.67
C LEU A 237 -7.16 10.16 -3.09
N SER A 238 -6.22 9.92 -3.97
CA SER A 238 -6.27 10.41 -5.34
C SER A 238 -7.56 9.97 -6.04
N SER A 239 -8.18 10.91 -6.77
CA SER A 239 -9.48 10.74 -7.46
C SER A 239 -10.69 10.52 -6.53
N ALA A 240 -10.53 10.69 -5.22
CA ALA A 240 -11.66 10.67 -4.30
C ALA A 240 -12.48 11.98 -4.41
N PRO A 241 -13.82 11.95 -4.18
CA PRO A 241 -14.66 13.12 -4.26
C PRO A 241 -14.53 14.02 -3.02
N LEU A 242 -13.31 14.53 -2.78
CA LEU A 242 -13.00 15.37 -1.62
C LEU A 242 -13.46 16.82 -1.82
N ASN A 243 -13.95 17.39 -0.73
CA ASN A 243 -14.26 18.82 -0.60
C ASN A 243 -13.75 19.34 0.75
N GLN A 244 -13.89 20.66 0.98
CA GLN A 244 -13.47 21.29 2.22
C GLN A 244 -14.11 20.66 3.45
N GLY A 245 -15.45 20.50 3.47
CA GLY A 245 -16.15 19.96 4.63
C GLY A 245 -15.69 18.56 5.04
N MET A 246 -15.27 17.73 4.06
CA MET A 246 -14.71 16.41 4.34
C MET A 246 -13.33 16.49 4.97
N LEU A 247 -12.45 17.36 4.47
CA LEU A 247 -11.13 17.57 5.07
C LEU A 247 -11.25 18.19 6.45
N ASP A 248 -12.25 19.05 6.65
CA ASP A 248 -12.56 19.62 7.97
C ASP A 248 -13.09 18.56 8.95
N ALA A 249 -13.83 17.57 8.47
CA ALA A 249 -14.31 16.45 9.28
C ALA A 249 -13.20 15.44 9.65
N MET A 250 -12.11 15.38 8.87
CA MET A 250 -11.01 14.47 9.16
C MET A 250 -10.29 14.89 10.45
N PRO A 251 -10.05 13.96 11.40
CA PRO A 251 -9.25 14.24 12.58
C PRO A 251 -7.81 14.64 12.28
N ILE A 252 -7.12 15.22 13.26
CA ILE A 252 -5.70 15.59 13.13
C ILE A 252 -4.87 14.34 12.85
N GLN A 253 -4.05 14.41 11.79
CA GLN A 253 -3.14 13.36 11.35
C GLN A 253 -1.69 13.74 11.69
N ALA A 254 -1.37 13.74 12.97
CA ALA A 254 -0.09 14.24 13.48
C ALA A 254 1.14 13.46 12.98
N ARG A 255 0.97 12.25 12.42
CA ARG A 255 2.07 11.41 11.95
C ARG A 255 2.12 11.30 10.42
N LEU A 256 1.19 11.94 9.71
CA LEU A 256 1.08 11.83 8.27
C LEU A 256 2.27 12.49 7.58
N ARG A 257 3.02 11.70 6.81
CA ARG A 257 4.23 12.15 6.10
C ARG A 257 4.07 12.20 4.58
N SER A 258 3.23 11.35 4.02
CA SER A 258 2.96 11.35 2.58
C SER A 258 1.45 11.41 2.32
N LEU A 259 1.03 12.39 1.52
CA LEU A 259 -0.37 12.64 1.17
C LEU A 259 -0.55 12.67 -0.35
N GLY A 260 -1.39 11.79 -0.88
CA GLY A 260 -1.79 11.76 -2.28
C GLY A 260 -3.18 12.37 -2.46
N LEU A 261 -3.27 13.43 -3.28
CA LEU A 261 -4.50 14.15 -3.64
C LEU A 261 -4.58 14.39 -5.16
N SER A 262 -4.09 13.46 -5.98
CA SER A 262 -4.13 13.61 -7.44
C SER A 262 -5.54 13.45 -8.00
N PHE A 263 -5.78 14.03 -9.18
CA PHE A 263 -7.02 13.88 -9.95
C PHE A 263 -8.29 14.33 -9.21
N ILE A 264 -8.18 15.41 -8.44
CA ILE A 264 -9.30 16.05 -7.74
C ILE A 264 -9.44 17.51 -8.22
N PRO A 265 -9.96 17.71 -9.45
CA PRO A 265 -9.93 19.03 -10.09
C PRO A 265 -10.82 20.09 -9.39
N ALA A 266 -11.73 19.68 -8.52
CA ALA A 266 -12.61 20.57 -7.77
C ALA A 266 -12.04 21.03 -6.43
N LEU A 267 -10.92 20.46 -5.95
CA LEU A 267 -10.34 20.76 -4.64
C LEU A 267 -9.41 22.00 -4.72
N PRO A 268 -9.76 23.15 -4.12
CA PRO A 268 -8.92 24.35 -4.16
C PRO A 268 -7.59 24.17 -3.43
N LEU A 269 -6.51 24.77 -3.93
CA LEU A 269 -5.19 24.72 -3.28
C LEU A 269 -5.22 25.33 -1.86
N LYS A 270 -6.04 26.33 -1.64
CA LYS A 270 -6.22 26.94 -0.31
C LYS A 270 -6.70 25.92 0.71
N VAL A 271 -7.67 25.09 0.33
CA VAL A 271 -8.21 24.02 1.21
C VAL A 271 -7.14 22.97 1.51
N VAL A 272 -6.33 22.60 0.53
CA VAL A 272 -5.18 21.70 0.73
C VAL A 272 -4.16 22.32 1.69
N GLN A 273 -3.87 23.60 1.55
CA GLN A 273 -2.96 24.35 2.42
C GLN A 273 -3.45 24.38 3.87
N GLU A 274 -4.72 24.73 4.07
CA GLU A 274 -5.36 24.77 5.40
C GLU A 274 -5.31 23.40 6.06
N PHE A 275 -5.68 22.34 5.34
CA PHE A 275 -5.62 20.98 5.84
C PHE A 275 -4.17 20.56 6.27
N ILE A 276 -3.18 20.83 5.44
CA ILE A 276 -1.79 20.48 5.78
C ILE A 276 -1.32 21.26 7.00
N ARG A 277 -1.60 22.57 7.05
CA ARG A 277 -1.17 23.43 8.17
C ARG A 277 -1.82 23.00 9.49
N ASP A 278 -3.12 22.77 9.48
CA ASP A 278 -3.91 22.65 10.70
C ASP A 278 -4.04 21.19 11.17
N LYS A 279 -3.99 20.24 10.26
CA LYS A 279 -4.24 18.82 10.58
C LYS A 279 -3.12 17.85 10.22
N ALA A 280 -2.21 18.22 9.32
CA ALA A 280 -1.21 17.31 8.78
C ALA A 280 0.17 17.98 8.60
N ALA A 281 0.60 18.76 9.59
CA ALA A 281 1.82 19.57 9.52
C ALA A 281 3.12 18.77 9.30
N GLN A 282 3.09 17.45 9.52
CA GLN A 282 4.22 16.56 9.30
C GLN A 282 4.34 16.05 7.87
N VAL A 283 3.43 16.43 6.96
CA VAL A 283 3.50 16.03 5.55
C VAL A 283 4.77 16.55 4.91
N GLU A 284 5.58 15.63 4.40
CA GLU A 284 6.82 15.88 3.68
C GLU A 284 6.65 15.72 2.17
N VAL A 285 5.77 14.82 1.74
CA VAL A 285 5.49 14.52 0.33
C VAL A 285 4.02 14.75 0.02
N LEU A 286 3.76 15.58 -0.97
CA LEU A 286 2.41 15.89 -1.47
C LEU A 286 2.32 15.54 -2.95
N THR A 287 1.28 14.83 -3.38
CA THR A 287 1.04 14.51 -4.79
C THR A 287 -0.19 15.25 -5.30
N LEU A 288 -0.03 16.07 -6.35
CA LEU A 288 -1.05 16.96 -6.91
C LEU A 288 -1.18 16.84 -8.44
N LEU A 289 -1.13 15.63 -8.98
CA LEU A 289 -1.30 15.41 -10.43
C LEU A 289 -2.74 15.70 -10.84
N GLY A 290 -2.96 16.68 -11.70
CA GLY A 290 -4.30 17.00 -12.19
C GLY A 290 -5.29 17.42 -11.10
N THR A 291 -4.81 18.02 -10.03
CA THR A 291 -5.61 18.48 -8.88
C THR A 291 -5.78 19.98 -8.92
N SER A 292 -6.89 20.46 -8.38
CA SER A 292 -7.23 21.87 -8.21
C SER A 292 -7.55 22.62 -9.50
N PRO A 293 -8.57 23.47 -9.48
CA PRO A 293 -8.90 24.33 -10.62
C PRO A 293 -7.78 25.31 -10.95
N GLU A 294 -7.00 25.74 -9.94
CA GLU A 294 -5.86 26.65 -10.09
C GLU A 294 -4.65 26.02 -10.79
N LEU A 295 -4.59 24.68 -10.86
CA LEU A 295 -3.50 23.96 -11.55
C LEU A 295 -3.91 23.37 -12.89
N VAL A 296 -5.20 23.02 -13.07
CA VAL A 296 -5.68 22.24 -14.23
C VAL A 296 -6.24 23.14 -15.33
N ARG A 297 -6.97 24.20 -14.95
CA ARG A 297 -7.77 25.01 -15.89
C ARG A 297 -7.14 26.35 -16.26
N VAL A 298 -5.89 26.57 -15.90
CA VAL A 298 -5.21 27.84 -16.08
C VAL A 298 -3.93 27.71 -16.89
N GLN A 299 -3.43 28.83 -17.36
CA GLN A 299 -2.13 28.88 -18.05
C GLN A 299 -1.01 28.40 -17.11
N PRO A 300 0.02 27.70 -17.62
CA PRO A 300 1.10 27.16 -16.78
C PRO A 300 1.77 28.18 -15.87
N ARG A 301 1.92 29.43 -16.33
CA ARG A 301 2.47 30.53 -15.50
C ARG A 301 1.56 30.88 -14.30
N GLN A 302 0.26 30.92 -14.52
CA GLN A 302 -0.72 31.20 -13.46
C GLN A 302 -0.77 30.03 -12.47
N ALA A 303 -0.71 28.81 -12.96
CA ALA A 303 -0.63 27.62 -12.12
C ALA A 303 0.64 27.63 -11.24
N SER A 304 1.78 28.04 -11.79
CA SER A 304 3.01 28.22 -11.03
C SER A 304 2.86 29.28 -9.92
N LEU A 305 2.29 30.42 -10.23
CA LEU A 305 2.00 31.48 -9.25
C LEU A 305 1.04 30.98 -8.15
N ALA A 306 -0.02 30.27 -8.53
CA ALA A 306 -0.99 29.72 -7.60
C ALA A 306 -0.34 28.70 -6.64
N LEU A 307 0.51 27.79 -7.16
CA LEU A 307 1.25 26.84 -6.35
C LEU A 307 2.16 27.55 -5.33
N HIS A 308 2.90 28.56 -5.78
CA HIS A 308 3.77 29.32 -4.89
C HIS A 308 3.01 30.12 -3.84
N SER A 309 1.91 30.77 -4.23
CA SER A 309 1.13 31.64 -3.32
C SER A 309 0.28 30.87 -2.33
N HIS A 310 -0.31 29.73 -2.73
CA HIS A 310 -1.23 28.97 -1.89
C HIS A 310 -0.61 27.75 -1.18
N VAL A 311 0.52 27.23 -1.67
CA VAL A 311 1.11 26.01 -1.09
C VAL A 311 2.52 26.31 -0.54
N ILE A 312 3.45 26.70 -1.41
CA ILE A 312 4.86 26.76 -1.03
C ILE A 312 5.10 27.87 0.01
N ARG A 313 4.67 29.08 -0.31
CA ARG A 313 4.94 30.23 0.57
C ARG A 313 4.28 30.08 1.95
N PRO A 314 2.98 29.74 2.07
CA PRO A 314 2.33 29.61 3.38
C PRO A 314 2.83 28.42 4.20
N LEU A 315 3.22 27.31 3.54
CA LEU A 315 3.59 26.08 4.25
C LEU A 315 5.10 25.95 4.50
N CYS A 316 5.92 26.59 3.67
CA CYS A 316 7.36 26.36 3.66
C CYS A 316 8.19 27.60 3.98
N THR A 317 7.57 28.77 4.15
CA THR A 317 8.30 30.01 4.48
C THR A 317 7.87 30.50 5.86
N PRO A 318 8.80 30.81 6.76
CA PRO A 318 8.43 31.40 8.03
C PRO A 318 7.75 32.75 7.82
N PRO A 319 6.75 33.10 8.64
CA PRO A 319 6.16 34.42 8.59
C PRO A 319 7.24 35.48 8.86
N LEU A 320 7.25 36.56 8.06
CA LEU A 320 8.13 37.69 8.27
C LEU A 320 7.64 38.44 9.50
N ASN A 321 8.26 38.22 10.65
CA ASN A 321 7.98 38.97 11.88
C ASN A 321 8.63 40.34 11.77
N PHE A 322 7.90 41.35 11.32
CA PHE A 322 8.29 42.74 11.45
C PHE A 322 8.00 43.21 12.88
N GLY A 323 8.84 42.85 13.82
CA GLY A 323 9.11 43.64 15.06
C GLY A 323 7.97 43.94 16.01
N THR A 324 6.83 43.28 16.02
CA THR A 324 5.81 43.41 17.05
C THR A 324 5.85 42.20 18.00
N ALA A 325 6.34 42.45 19.20
CA ALA A 325 6.69 41.46 20.24
C ALA A 325 5.48 40.72 20.86
N CYS A 326 4.38 40.48 20.19
CA CYS A 326 3.17 40.02 20.87
C CYS A 326 2.51 38.72 20.35
N ASP A 327 2.97 38.09 19.32
CA ASP A 327 2.36 36.80 18.92
C ASP A 327 3.39 35.67 18.88
N VAL A 328 3.52 35.01 20.03
CA VAL A 328 4.35 33.79 20.21
C VAL A 328 3.77 32.56 19.49
N SER A 329 2.69 32.70 18.76
CA SER A 329 2.19 31.68 17.83
C SER A 329 2.76 31.83 16.41
N ALA A 330 4.05 32.20 16.28
CA ALA A 330 4.71 32.13 15.00
C ALA A 330 4.58 30.71 14.45
N GLN A 331 3.68 30.52 13.48
CA GLN A 331 3.37 29.24 12.88
C GLN A 331 4.66 28.62 12.40
N VAL A 332 5.04 27.50 13.03
CA VAL A 332 6.21 26.73 12.60
C VAL A 332 5.93 26.25 11.17
N PRO A 333 6.84 26.49 10.22
CA PRO A 333 6.66 25.97 8.88
C PRO A 333 6.44 24.47 8.90
N THR A 334 5.61 24.00 8.01
CA THR A 334 5.36 22.55 7.87
C THR A 334 6.60 21.83 7.33
N ARG A 335 6.59 20.52 7.35
CA ARG A 335 7.70 19.70 6.83
C ARG A 335 7.65 19.45 5.33
N LEU A 336 6.75 20.10 4.58
CA LEU A 336 6.58 19.88 3.15
C LEU A 336 7.88 20.16 2.36
N ARG A 337 8.33 19.15 1.61
CA ARG A 337 9.58 19.17 0.84
C ARG A 337 9.46 18.71 -0.58
N VAL A 338 8.54 17.81 -0.87
CA VAL A 338 8.41 17.17 -2.17
C VAL A 338 6.97 17.34 -2.64
N ILE A 339 6.80 17.94 -3.82
CA ILE A 339 5.49 18.06 -4.45
C ILE A 339 5.59 17.36 -5.81
N GLU A 340 4.80 16.32 -6.02
CA GLU A 340 4.68 15.62 -7.28
C GLU A 340 3.68 16.34 -8.18
N LEU A 341 4.11 16.70 -9.39
CA LEU A 341 3.34 17.51 -10.33
C LEU A 341 3.40 16.93 -11.74
N THR A 342 2.52 17.40 -12.61
CA THR A 342 2.58 17.09 -14.04
C THR A 342 3.81 17.72 -14.70
N THR A 343 4.34 17.08 -15.74
CA THR A 343 5.49 17.61 -16.49
C THR A 343 5.23 18.98 -17.11
N THR A 344 3.98 19.25 -17.51
CA THR A 344 3.56 20.54 -18.05
C THR A 344 3.72 21.64 -17.00
N LEU A 345 3.26 21.42 -15.79
CA LEU A 345 3.39 22.39 -14.70
C LEU A 345 4.84 22.54 -14.27
N LEU A 346 5.60 21.46 -14.17
CA LEU A 346 7.03 21.52 -13.86
C LEU A 346 7.83 22.33 -14.88
N SER A 347 7.46 22.26 -16.16
CA SER A 347 8.11 23.07 -17.21
C SER A 347 7.82 24.56 -17.04
N ALA A 348 6.68 24.91 -16.46
CA ALA A 348 6.28 26.30 -16.21
C ALA A 348 6.91 26.90 -14.94
N LEU A 349 7.31 26.05 -13.98
CA LEU A 349 7.94 26.52 -12.72
C LEU A 349 9.32 27.17 -12.94
N GLY A 350 9.91 26.98 -14.12
CA GLY A 350 11.24 27.53 -14.44
C GLY A 350 12.36 26.92 -13.61
N ALA A 351 13.59 27.34 -13.88
CA ALA A 351 14.73 26.88 -13.11
C ALA A 351 14.79 27.61 -11.77
N SER A 352 14.33 26.96 -10.71
CA SER A 352 14.54 27.29 -9.30
C SER A 352 14.02 28.63 -8.74
N ALA A 353 13.11 28.50 -7.80
CA ALA A 353 12.79 29.58 -6.86
C ALA A 353 13.40 29.25 -5.48
N GLY A 354 14.43 29.98 -5.09
CA GLY A 354 15.13 29.75 -3.82
C GLY A 354 15.79 28.36 -3.74
N SER A 355 15.44 27.57 -2.71
CA SER A 355 15.94 26.22 -2.51
C SER A 355 15.18 25.14 -3.31
N TRP A 356 14.12 25.50 -3.99
CA TRP A 356 13.28 24.55 -4.73
C TRP A 356 13.90 24.21 -6.10
N ARG A 357 13.91 22.92 -6.44
CA ARG A 357 14.48 22.40 -7.70
C ARG A 357 13.49 21.44 -8.36
N ILE A 358 13.57 21.34 -9.67
CA ILE A 358 12.81 20.39 -10.47
C ILE A 358 13.62 19.12 -10.65
N VAL A 359 13.04 17.99 -10.25
CA VAL A 359 13.56 16.64 -10.52
C VAL A 359 12.60 15.98 -11.51
N ARG A 360 13.10 15.70 -12.72
CA ARG A 360 12.28 15.11 -13.80
C ARG A 360 12.41 13.59 -13.82
N SER A 361 11.31 12.94 -14.10
CA SER A 361 11.21 11.50 -14.27
C SER A 361 11.11 11.14 -15.76
N LYS A 362 11.55 9.93 -16.13
CA LYS A 362 11.39 9.38 -17.49
C LYS A 362 9.93 9.05 -17.83
N GLY A 363 9.04 8.90 -16.86
CA GLY A 363 7.67 8.45 -17.02
C GLY A 363 6.60 9.55 -17.12
N GLY A 364 6.94 10.77 -17.54
CA GLY A 364 5.96 11.87 -17.65
C GLY A 364 5.53 12.50 -16.34
N ARG A 365 6.17 12.14 -15.24
CA ARG A 365 6.00 12.70 -13.89
C ARG A 365 7.25 13.42 -13.47
N GLY A 366 7.18 14.20 -12.43
CA GLY A 366 8.34 14.80 -11.81
C GLY A 366 8.00 15.47 -10.50
N TRP A 367 9.01 15.97 -9.86
CA TRP A 367 8.88 16.50 -8.52
C TRP A 367 9.47 17.89 -8.45
N TYR A 368 8.80 18.72 -7.68
CA TYR A 368 9.31 19.99 -7.23
C TYR A 368 9.79 19.79 -5.79
N VAL A 369 11.08 19.95 -5.57
CA VAL A 369 11.76 19.49 -4.37
C VAL A 369 12.48 20.65 -3.69
N ASP A 370 12.29 20.76 -2.39
CA ASP A 370 13.08 21.64 -1.56
C ASP A 370 14.41 20.99 -1.18
N THR A 371 15.49 21.56 -1.67
CA THR A 371 16.85 21.09 -1.40
C THR A 371 17.47 21.68 -0.14
N ALA A 372 16.73 22.48 0.64
CA ALA A 372 17.19 22.97 1.91
C ALA A 372 17.32 21.84 2.95
N SER A 373 18.36 21.89 3.79
CA SER A 373 18.63 20.84 4.81
C SER A 373 17.63 20.81 5.96
N GLY A 374 16.67 21.72 5.97
CA GLY A 374 15.65 21.85 7.01
C GLY A 374 15.69 23.21 7.68
N TRP A 375 14.93 23.30 8.71
CA TRP A 375 14.79 24.50 9.52
C TRP A 375 15.77 24.43 10.71
N ILE A 376 16.60 25.45 10.88
CA ILE A 376 17.48 25.59 12.02
C ILE A 376 16.98 26.81 12.79
N SER A 377 16.78 26.64 14.08
CA SER A 377 16.56 27.79 14.97
C SER A 377 17.86 28.58 15.05
N GLY A 378 17.84 29.80 14.52
CA GLY A 378 18.93 30.76 14.71
C GLY A 378 18.99 31.25 16.17
N PRO A 379 20.09 31.89 16.57
CA PRO A 379 20.23 32.44 17.93
C PRO A 379 19.12 33.43 18.28
N ASP A 380 18.49 34.04 17.31
CA ASP A 380 17.40 35.01 17.45
C ASP A 380 16.01 34.38 17.36
N GLY A 381 15.89 33.05 17.45
CA GLY A 381 14.63 32.34 17.28
C GLY A 381 14.11 32.30 15.82
N ALA A 382 14.81 32.89 14.88
CA ALA A 382 14.46 32.84 13.46
C ALA A 382 14.76 31.45 12.88
N SER A 383 13.80 30.87 12.20
CA SER A 383 14.01 29.63 11.48
C SER A 383 14.71 29.89 10.15
N LEU A 384 15.95 29.44 10.04
CA LEU A 384 16.76 29.57 8.82
C LEU A 384 16.77 28.28 8.02
N ARG A 385 16.63 28.39 6.72
CA ARG A 385 16.83 27.26 5.79
C ARG A 385 18.28 27.19 5.38
N ARG A 386 18.87 25.99 5.46
CA ARG A 386 20.20 25.71 4.91
C ARG A 386 20.10 24.82 3.67
N ASP A 387 20.91 25.12 2.67
CA ASP A 387 21.05 24.24 1.51
C ASP A 387 21.67 22.90 1.93
N LEU A 388 21.23 21.83 1.27
CA LEU A 388 21.78 20.50 1.48
C LEU A 388 23.26 20.47 1.07
N GLU A 389 24.13 20.09 2.01
CA GLU A 389 25.54 19.85 1.75
C GLU A 389 25.74 18.68 0.78
N ARG A 390 26.89 18.69 0.04
CA ARG A 390 27.28 17.54 -0.79
C ARG A 390 27.46 16.32 0.12
N GLY A 391 26.69 15.28 -0.06
CA GLY A 391 26.73 14.07 0.79
C GLY A 391 25.59 13.96 1.80
N HIS A 392 24.70 14.96 1.88
CA HIS A 392 23.53 14.82 2.72
C HIS A 392 22.64 13.66 2.24
N PRO A 393 22.08 12.82 3.18
CA PRO A 393 21.24 11.66 2.82
C PRO A 393 20.09 11.99 1.87
N TRP A 394 19.53 13.19 1.97
CA TRP A 394 18.47 13.67 1.08
C TRP A 394 18.92 13.80 -0.40
N ARG A 395 20.18 14.13 -0.69
CA ARG A 395 20.65 14.15 -2.09
C ARG A 395 20.60 12.76 -2.70
N ARG A 396 21.06 11.74 -1.96
CA ARG A 396 20.98 10.35 -2.40
C ARG A 396 19.53 9.89 -2.56
N ALA A 397 18.64 10.27 -1.64
CA ALA A 397 17.24 9.98 -1.74
C ALA A 397 16.57 10.62 -2.96
N LEU A 398 16.96 11.84 -3.33
CA LEU A 398 16.50 12.53 -4.54
C LEU A 398 17.04 11.87 -5.82
N GLU A 399 18.28 11.40 -5.80
CA GLU A 399 18.87 10.60 -6.87
C GLU A 399 18.12 9.29 -7.04
N ILE A 400 17.83 8.58 -5.95
CA ILE A 400 17.01 7.36 -5.96
C ILE A 400 15.59 7.65 -6.49
N LEU A 401 14.97 8.77 -6.11
CA LEU A 401 13.69 9.19 -6.69
C LEU A 401 13.82 9.47 -8.19
N ALA A 402 14.91 10.09 -8.63
CA ALA A 402 15.18 10.37 -10.03
C ALA A 402 15.48 9.09 -10.82
N GLU A 403 16.22 8.14 -10.25
CA GLU A 403 16.58 6.86 -10.86
C GLU A 403 15.40 5.90 -10.90
N ALA A 404 14.54 5.92 -9.91
CA ALA A 404 13.32 5.07 -9.83
C ALA A 404 12.28 5.35 -10.92
N ASN A 405 12.59 6.16 -11.75
CA ASN A 405 11.98 6.85 -12.81
C ASN A 405 11.46 6.00 -13.95
N GLY A 406 10.19 5.88 -14.06
CA GLY A 406 9.49 5.34 -15.22
C GLY A 406 9.13 3.86 -15.13
N ASN A 407 9.81 3.03 -14.35
CA ASN A 407 9.45 1.62 -14.15
C ASN A 407 8.56 1.39 -12.93
N VAL A 408 8.37 2.39 -12.10
CA VAL A 408 7.50 2.32 -10.92
C VAL A 408 6.18 3.00 -11.25
N SER A 409 5.43 2.39 -12.14
CA SER A 409 4.06 2.79 -12.37
C SER A 409 3.24 2.46 -11.12
N SER A 410 2.81 3.49 -10.41
CA SER A 410 1.75 3.46 -9.40
C SER A 410 1.65 2.17 -8.55
N GLY A 411 2.14 2.18 -7.35
CA GLY A 411 1.99 1.09 -6.41
C GLY A 411 2.89 1.22 -5.20
N ILE A 412 2.83 0.26 -4.30
CA ILE A 412 3.61 0.23 -3.06
C ILE A 412 5.10 0.53 -3.28
N GLY A 413 5.71 0.02 -4.34
CA GLY A 413 7.13 0.32 -4.65
C GLY A 413 7.41 1.82 -4.81
N TRP A 414 6.50 2.58 -5.43
CA TRP A 414 6.61 4.03 -5.53
C TRP A 414 6.43 4.72 -4.17
N HIS A 415 5.45 4.28 -3.40
CA HIS A 415 5.17 4.82 -2.08
C HIS A 415 6.25 4.46 -1.07
N ALA A 416 6.75 3.23 -1.11
CA ALA A 416 7.89 2.81 -0.30
C ALA A 416 9.11 3.72 -0.54
N ARG A 417 9.44 4.04 -1.80
CA ARG A 417 10.55 4.94 -2.13
C ARG A 417 10.30 6.38 -1.71
N LYS A 418 9.07 6.88 -1.82
CA LYS A 418 8.72 8.20 -1.26
C LYS A 418 8.91 8.22 0.25
N MET A 419 8.57 7.14 0.93
CA MET A 419 8.73 7.01 2.38
C MET A 419 10.18 6.82 2.80
N GLU A 420 11.00 6.11 2.02
CA GLU A 420 12.46 6.05 2.23
C GLU A 420 13.09 7.44 2.21
N VAL A 421 12.69 8.28 1.24
CA VAL A 421 13.12 9.68 1.17
C VAL A 421 12.73 10.44 2.43
N CYS A 422 11.53 10.21 2.96
CA CYS A 422 11.07 10.85 4.18
C CYS A 422 11.77 10.34 5.45
N GLN A 423 12.24 9.10 5.45
CA GLN A 423 12.87 8.48 6.62
C GLN A 423 14.32 8.88 6.84
N THR A 424 15.05 9.23 5.79
CA THR A 424 16.43 9.70 5.94
C THR A 424 16.56 10.99 6.75
N SER A 425 15.45 11.65 7.07
CA SER A 425 15.43 12.87 7.88
C SER A 425 15.10 12.66 9.37
N ALA A 426 14.69 11.45 9.78
CA ALA A 426 14.35 11.14 11.18
C ALA A 426 15.13 9.90 11.65
N ALA A 427 15.84 10.00 12.75
CA ALA A 427 16.63 8.92 13.32
C ALA A 427 15.83 7.62 13.50
N GLY A 428 16.22 6.58 12.79
CA GLY A 428 15.74 5.22 12.96
C GLY A 428 15.19 4.59 11.66
N PRO A 429 15.65 3.39 11.29
CA PRO A 429 15.17 2.70 10.11
C PRO A 429 13.78 2.12 10.38
N VAL A 430 12.75 2.70 9.83
CA VAL A 430 11.51 1.97 9.58
C VAL A 430 11.71 1.30 8.22
N GLN A 431 11.92 0.00 8.21
CA GLN A 431 11.97 -0.79 6.98
C GLN A 431 10.57 -0.79 6.35
N LEU A 432 10.39 0.08 5.38
CA LEU A 432 9.26 0.04 4.47
C LEU A 432 9.70 -0.77 3.26
N PHE A 433 9.00 -1.88 3.03
CA PHE A 433 9.08 -2.70 1.81
C PHE A 433 10.35 -2.55 0.96
N SER A 434 11.46 -3.11 1.37
CA SER A 434 12.50 -3.54 0.45
C SER A 434 12.12 -4.95 0.00
N PHE A 435 11.54 -5.06 -1.18
CA PHE A 435 11.48 -6.31 -1.91
C PHE A 435 12.70 -6.43 -2.79
#